data_f714eb389a58b8407aaee037eade704f
#
_entry.id   f714eb389a58b8407aaee037eade704f
#
_cell.length_a   1.000
_cell.length_b   1.000
_cell.length_c   1.000
_cell.angle_alpha   90.00
_cell.angle_beta   90.00
_cell.angle_gamma   90.00
#
_symmetry.space_group_name_H-M   'P 1'
#
loop_
_entity.id
_entity.type
_entity.pdbx_description
1 polymer ?
#
loop_
_entity_poly.entity_id
_entity_poly.type
_entity_poly.pdbx_seq_one_letter_code
_entity_poly.pdbx_strand_id
1 'polypeptide(L)'
;VQQSEDQLPLAEKWVGTTNFDLRKPNFVVIHHTAQNACDQTLKTFTLERTKVSAHYVICKDGTVHHMLNDYMRAWHGGIGSWGNNTDLNSSSIGIEIDNNGFEPFEPAQINSLLKLLAQLKNKYQIPVDHFVGHSDIAPRRKVDPNIHFPWKTLYEKGYGIWFEPDTNYQLPAGLSIKHALSLVGYDTKDSIAAILAFKRHFRQDSARLMSAADSSVLAQLIQAKLVK
;
A
#
# COMPACT_ATOMS: atom_id res chain seq x y z
N VAL A 1 -23.08 -38.84 26.46
CA VAL A 1 -23.25 -37.65 25.65
C VAL A 1 -22.96 -38.07 24.23
N GLN A 2 -23.97 -38.25 23.38
CA GLN A 2 -23.81 -38.52 21.96
C GLN A 2 -23.24 -37.27 21.31
N GLN A 3 -22.02 -37.36 20.77
CA GLN A 3 -21.47 -36.30 19.88
C GLN A 3 -22.36 -36.24 18.65
N SER A 4 -22.78 -35.03 18.24
CA SER A 4 -23.53 -34.84 17.02
C SER A 4 -22.63 -35.25 15.81
N GLU A 5 -23.20 -35.79 14.75
CA GLU A 5 -22.48 -36.18 13.54
C GLU A 5 -21.64 -35.03 12.94
N ASP A 6 -22.06 -33.78 13.17
CA ASP A 6 -21.36 -32.56 12.75
C ASP A 6 -20.03 -32.30 13.47
N GLN A 7 -19.68 -33.05 14.50
CA GLN A 7 -18.41 -32.93 15.26
C GLN A 7 -17.39 -34.01 14.91
N LEU A 8 -17.70 -34.92 14.02
CA LEU A 8 -16.75 -35.94 13.57
C LEU A 8 -15.83 -35.34 12.51
N PRO A 9 -14.52 -35.64 12.56
CA PRO A 9 -13.60 -35.22 11.51
C PRO A 9 -14.03 -35.76 10.16
N LEU A 10 -13.99 -34.90 9.12
CA LEU A 10 -14.26 -35.33 7.75
C LEU A 10 -13.24 -36.41 7.35
N ALA A 11 -13.70 -37.56 6.90
CA ALA A 11 -12.84 -38.60 6.32
C ALA A 11 -12.45 -38.18 4.90
N GLU A 12 -11.22 -37.66 4.74
CA GLU A 12 -10.68 -37.24 3.45
C GLU A 12 -9.53 -38.13 2.98
N LYS A 13 -9.39 -38.25 1.66
CA LYS A 13 -8.24 -38.91 1.03
C LYS A 13 -7.45 -37.89 0.24
N TRP A 14 -6.17 -37.73 0.56
CA TRP A 14 -5.29 -36.87 -0.22
C TRP A 14 -5.01 -37.49 -1.60
N VAL A 15 -5.32 -36.71 -2.65
CA VAL A 15 -4.91 -37.00 -4.03
C VAL A 15 -4.18 -35.79 -4.54
N GLY A 16 -2.85 -35.86 -4.65
CA GLY A 16 -2.02 -34.76 -5.10
C GLY A 16 -2.28 -34.40 -6.55
N THR A 17 -2.11 -33.12 -6.89
CA THR A 17 -2.08 -32.60 -8.25
C THR A 17 -0.77 -31.87 -8.51
N THR A 18 -0.31 -31.86 -9.76
CA THR A 18 0.84 -31.05 -10.21
C THR A 18 0.40 -29.69 -10.77
N ASN A 19 -0.92 -29.43 -10.87
CA ASN A 19 -1.48 -28.20 -11.40
C ASN A 19 -1.73 -27.20 -10.26
N PHE A 20 -0.70 -26.49 -9.86
CA PHE A 20 -0.79 -25.45 -8.82
C PHE A 20 0.30 -24.39 -9.01
N ASP A 21 0.02 -23.19 -8.51
CA ASP A 21 0.98 -22.10 -8.38
C ASP A 21 1.10 -21.67 -6.91
N LEU A 22 2.24 -21.05 -6.58
CA LEU A 22 2.41 -20.37 -5.30
C LEU A 22 1.69 -19.03 -5.30
N ARG A 23 1.37 -18.49 -4.13
CA ARG A 23 0.91 -17.11 -3.98
C ARG A 23 1.86 -16.17 -4.71
N LYS A 24 1.35 -15.35 -5.62
CA LYS A 24 2.10 -14.31 -6.32
C LYS A 24 1.64 -12.94 -5.84
N PRO A 25 2.50 -12.18 -5.12
CA PRO A 25 2.16 -10.82 -4.74
C PRO A 25 2.02 -9.94 -6.00
N ASN A 26 0.97 -9.12 -6.03
CA ASN A 26 0.69 -8.20 -7.13
C ASN A 26 0.50 -6.75 -6.69
N PHE A 27 0.76 -6.45 -5.41
CA PHE A 27 0.80 -5.12 -4.82
C PHE A 27 2.09 -4.92 -4.03
N VAL A 28 2.51 -3.67 -3.91
CA VAL A 28 3.45 -3.20 -2.90
C VAL A 28 2.76 -2.15 -2.04
N VAL A 29 2.82 -2.33 -0.72
CA VAL A 29 2.34 -1.34 0.25
C VAL A 29 3.53 -0.74 0.98
N ILE A 30 3.69 0.58 0.86
CA ILE A 30 4.76 1.34 1.50
C ILE A 30 4.27 1.87 2.85
N HIS A 31 5.13 1.72 3.85
CA HIS A 31 4.91 2.16 5.22
C HIS A 31 6.05 3.06 5.70
N HIS A 32 5.82 3.78 6.80
CA HIS A 32 6.89 4.24 7.69
C HIS A 32 6.71 3.61 9.07
N THR A 33 7.82 3.35 9.74
CA THR A 33 7.83 2.58 11.00
C THR A 33 7.19 3.31 12.18
N ALA A 34 7.12 4.63 12.17
CA ALA A 34 6.76 5.49 13.31
C ALA A 34 7.60 5.18 14.56
N GLN A 35 8.88 4.80 14.38
CA GLN A 35 9.83 4.48 15.41
C GLN A 35 11.09 5.35 15.27
N ASN A 36 11.90 5.41 16.31
CA ASN A 36 13.09 6.29 16.35
C ASN A 36 14.37 5.60 15.86
N ALA A 37 14.36 4.28 15.70
CA ALA A 37 15.51 3.50 15.29
C ALA A 37 15.11 2.22 14.58
N CYS A 38 15.87 1.84 13.56
CA CYS A 38 15.66 0.64 12.76
C CYS A 38 15.66 -0.64 13.61
N ASP A 39 16.61 -0.80 14.53
CA ASP A 39 16.70 -1.95 15.42
C ASP A 39 15.44 -2.15 16.28
N GLN A 40 14.78 -1.06 16.65
CA GLN A 40 13.52 -1.12 17.36
C GLN A 40 12.42 -1.76 16.50
N THR A 41 12.37 -1.41 15.22
CA THR A 41 11.43 -2.00 14.25
C THR A 41 11.73 -3.49 14.03
N LEU A 42 13.00 -3.82 13.77
CA LEU A 42 13.43 -5.21 13.58
C LEU A 42 13.04 -6.06 14.78
N LYS A 43 13.32 -5.57 16.00
CA LYS A 43 12.92 -6.26 17.23
C LYS A 43 11.39 -6.39 17.36
N THR A 44 10.64 -5.34 17.03
CA THR A 44 9.16 -5.37 17.08
C THR A 44 8.61 -6.48 16.21
N PHE A 45 9.13 -6.64 14.99
CA PHE A 45 8.65 -7.63 14.03
C PHE A 45 9.05 -9.07 14.33
N THR A 46 10.01 -9.30 15.22
CA THR A 46 10.39 -10.64 15.69
C THR A 46 9.63 -11.10 16.94
N LEU A 47 8.84 -10.21 17.58
CA LEU A 47 8.11 -10.53 18.79
C LEU A 47 6.68 -10.97 18.46
N GLU A 48 6.34 -12.20 18.78
CA GLU A 48 4.99 -12.76 18.54
C GLU A 48 3.86 -11.90 19.10
N ARG A 49 4.06 -11.30 20.27
CA ARG A 49 3.04 -10.49 20.98
C ARG A 49 2.63 -9.22 20.23
N THR A 50 3.45 -8.72 19.31
CA THR A 50 3.18 -7.48 18.56
C THR A 50 2.15 -7.66 17.45
N LYS A 51 2.01 -8.90 16.95
CA LYS A 51 1.07 -9.28 15.88
C LYS A 51 1.21 -8.43 14.62
N VAL A 52 2.43 -7.94 14.33
CA VAL A 52 2.79 -7.19 13.12
C VAL A 52 4.05 -7.73 12.49
N SER A 53 4.14 -7.67 11.17
CA SER A 53 5.33 -8.03 10.39
C SER A 53 5.30 -7.36 9.02
N ALA A 54 6.45 -7.21 8.38
CA ALA A 54 6.58 -6.81 6.98
C ALA A 54 7.54 -7.75 6.26
N HIS A 55 7.58 -7.67 4.93
CA HIS A 55 8.53 -8.45 4.14
C HIS A 55 9.92 -7.81 4.17
N TYR A 56 9.98 -6.48 4.14
CA TYR A 56 11.23 -5.73 4.13
C TYR A 56 11.18 -4.55 5.09
N VAL A 57 12.34 -4.23 5.66
CA VAL A 57 12.59 -3.01 6.45
C VAL A 57 13.81 -2.31 5.84
N ILE A 58 13.71 -0.99 5.59
CA ILE A 58 14.79 -0.16 5.06
C ILE A 58 15.21 0.84 6.14
N CYS A 59 16.43 0.70 6.65
CA CYS A 59 17.00 1.59 7.67
C CYS A 59 17.43 2.94 7.08
N LYS A 60 17.69 3.95 7.92
CA LYS A 60 18.07 5.31 7.48
C LYS A 60 19.35 5.37 6.63
N ASP A 61 20.29 4.46 6.86
CA ASP A 61 21.50 4.31 6.05
C ASP A 61 21.27 3.61 4.70
N GLY A 62 20.05 3.20 4.43
CA GLY A 62 19.65 2.47 3.20
C GLY A 62 19.85 0.94 3.30
N THR A 63 20.28 0.41 4.45
CA THR A 63 20.35 -1.04 4.64
C THR A 63 18.97 -1.67 4.53
N VAL A 64 18.84 -2.72 3.71
CA VAL A 64 17.58 -3.46 3.49
C VAL A 64 17.62 -4.78 4.23
N HIS A 65 16.68 -4.96 5.15
CA HIS A 65 16.46 -6.23 5.86
C HIS A 65 15.30 -6.98 5.23
N HIS A 66 15.51 -8.21 4.80
CA HIS A 66 14.48 -9.13 4.31
C HIS A 66 13.98 -9.97 5.49
N MET A 67 12.79 -9.68 5.99
CA MET A 67 12.25 -10.23 7.23
C MET A 67 11.40 -11.47 7.00
N LEU A 68 10.76 -11.60 5.84
CA LEU A 68 9.82 -12.68 5.55
C LEU A 68 9.86 -13.00 4.06
N ASN A 69 9.80 -14.30 3.74
CA ASN A 69 9.71 -14.76 2.36
C ASN A 69 8.49 -14.16 1.65
N ASP A 70 8.68 -13.67 0.42
CA ASP A 70 7.66 -12.97 -0.38
C ASP A 70 6.38 -13.80 -0.62
N TYR A 71 6.47 -15.13 -0.58
CA TYR A 71 5.32 -16.03 -0.74
C TYR A 71 4.53 -16.24 0.56
N MET A 72 5.02 -15.75 1.69
CA MET A 72 4.32 -15.79 2.95
C MET A 72 3.48 -14.53 3.14
N ARG A 73 2.43 -14.61 3.94
CA ARG A 73 1.53 -13.50 4.26
C ARG A 73 2.05 -12.73 5.46
N ALA A 74 2.66 -11.55 5.25
CA ALA A 74 3.01 -10.64 6.34
C ALA A 74 1.77 -9.90 6.88
N TRP A 75 1.87 -9.40 8.11
CA TRP A 75 0.77 -8.70 8.82
C TRP A 75 1.08 -7.21 8.91
N HIS A 76 1.05 -6.51 7.77
CA HIS A 76 1.40 -5.09 7.66
C HIS A 76 0.21 -4.17 7.33
N GLY A 77 -0.74 -4.62 6.51
CA GLY A 77 -1.84 -3.79 6.03
C GLY A 77 -3.04 -3.71 6.99
N GLY A 78 -3.21 -4.74 7.84
CA GLY A 78 -4.40 -4.87 8.68
C GLY A 78 -5.70 -4.89 7.84
N ILE A 79 -6.78 -4.32 8.39
CA ILE A 79 -8.04 -4.15 7.66
C ILE A 79 -7.89 -2.93 6.72
N GLY A 80 -8.03 -3.14 5.43
CA GLY A 80 -7.92 -2.12 4.41
C GLY A 80 -8.40 -2.62 3.06
N SER A 81 -8.52 -1.72 2.08
CA SER A 81 -8.90 -2.07 0.71
C SER A 81 -8.29 -1.10 -0.29
N TRP A 82 -8.08 -1.56 -1.51
CA TRP A 82 -7.73 -0.74 -2.66
C TRP A 82 -8.50 -1.24 -3.89
N GLY A 83 -9.41 -0.42 -4.39
CA GLY A 83 -10.40 -0.87 -5.38
C GLY A 83 -11.22 -2.05 -4.84
N ASN A 84 -11.23 -3.14 -5.57
CA ASN A 84 -11.96 -4.36 -5.19
C ASN A 84 -11.14 -5.32 -4.30
N ASN A 85 -9.85 -5.02 -4.04
CA ASN A 85 -9.01 -5.85 -3.20
C ASN A 85 -9.21 -5.48 -1.73
N THR A 86 -9.67 -6.41 -0.91
CA THR A 86 -9.97 -6.23 0.52
C THR A 86 -9.01 -6.99 1.44
N ASP A 87 -8.08 -7.79 0.89
CA ASP A 87 -7.05 -8.50 1.64
C ASP A 87 -5.64 -8.21 1.09
N LEU A 88 -5.16 -7.00 1.42
CA LEU A 88 -3.84 -6.55 0.96
C LEU A 88 -2.70 -7.36 1.60
N ASN A 89 -2.86 -7.89 2.82
CA ASN A 89 -1.85 -8.77 3.41
C ASN A 89 -1.59 -10.03 2.56
N SER A 90 -2.64 -10.59 1.96
CA SER A 90 -2.52 -11.80 1.12
C SER A 90 -2.01 -11.51 -0.29
N SER A 91 -2.16 -10.29 -0.79
CA SER A 91 -1.88 -9.93 -2.19
C SER A 91 -0.67 -9.00 -2.36
N SER A 92 -0.04 -8.54 -1.28
CA SER A 92 1.03 -7.53 -1.37
C SER A 92 2.35 -7.94 -0.71
N ILE A 93 3.37 -7.15 -1.03
CA ILE A 93 4.63 -7.04 -0.30
C ILE A 93 4.55 -5.77 0.56
N GLY A 94 4.72 -5.89 1.88
CA GLY A 94 4.84 -4.75 2.78
C GLY A 94 6.31 -4.34 2.94
N ILE A 95 6.60 -3.05 2.74
CA ILE A 95 7.93 -2.45 2.91
C ILE A 95 7.83 -1.34 3.95
N GLU A 96 8.52 -1.50 5.05
CA GLU A 96 8.66 -0.49 6.11
C GLU A 96 9.92 0.32 5.91
N ILE A 97 9.83 1.64 6.01
CA ILE A 97 10.95 2.56 5.90
C ILE A 97 11.15 3.24 7.26
N ASP A 98 12.34 3.13 7.82
CA ASP A 98 12.66 3.68 9.14
C ASP A 98 12.52 5.20 9.15
N ASN A 99 11.49 5.70 9.83
CA ASN A 99 11.12 7.10 9.88
C ASN A 99 10.16 7.31 11.05
N ASN A 100 10.35 8.40 11.82
CA ASN A 100 9.55 8.70 13.00
C ASN A 100 8.11 9.20 12.68
N GLY A 101 7.78 9.36 11.39
CA GLY A 101 6.47 9.80 10.92
C GLY A 101 6.35 11.30 10.63
N PHE A 102 7.38 12.10 10.93
CA PHE A 102 7.36 13.57 10.80
C PHE A 102 8.51 14.12 9.97
N GLU A 103 9.59 13.38 9.83
CA GLU A 103 10.80 13.79 9.12
C GLU A 103 10.75 13.42 7.64
N PRO A 104 11.55 14.07 6.77
CA PRO A 104 11.81 13.60 5.42
C PRO A 104 12.46 12.21 5.41
N PHE A 105 12.40 11.53 4.28
CA PHE A 105 13.07 10.25 4.06
C PHE A 105 14.48 10.49 3.54
N GLU A 106 15.45 9.72 4.06
CA GLU A 106 16.84 9.86 3.65
C GLU A 106 17.07 9.42 2.20
N PRO A 107 17.92 10.12 1.43
CA PRO A 107 18.22 9.71 0.04
C PRO A 107 18.71 8.26 -0.07
N ALA A 108 19.45 7.75 0.91
CA ALA A 108 19.91 6.38 0.96
C ALA A 108 18.73 5.39 1.02
N GLN A 109 17.70 5.69 1.81
CA GLN A 109 16.48 4.88 1.91
C GLN A 109 15.75 4.84 0.56
N ILE A 110 15.54 5.99 -0.08
CA ILE A 110 14.84 6.06 -1.37
C ILE A 110 15.61 5.35 -2.46
N ASN A 111 16.93 5.48 -2.50
CA ASN A 111 17.77 4.75 -3.46
C ASN A 111 17.67 3.23 -3.29
N SER A 112 17.68 2.74 -2.05
CA SER A 112 17.51 1.32 -1.74
C SER A 112 16.10 0.84 -2.05
N LEU A 113 15.08 1.64 -1.72
CA LEU A 113 13.70 1.35 -2.08
C LEU A 113 13.54 1.18 -3.59
N LEU A 114 14.04 2.12 -4.41
CA LEU A 114 13.93 2.04 -5.88
C LEU A 114 14.58 0.77 -6.44
N LYS A 115 15.74 0.36 -5.91
CA LYS A 115 16.39 -0.90 -6.29
C LYS A 115 15.52 -2.12 -5.92
N LEU A 116 14.96 -2.13 -4.72
CA LEU A 116 14.07 -3.20 -4.26
C LEU A 116 12.79 -3.26 -5.12
N LEU A 117 12.17 -2.11 -5.41
CA LEU A 117 10.97 -2.03 -6.25
C LEU A 117 11.24 -2.56 -7.67
N ALA A 118 12.42 -2.28 -8.24
CA ALA A 118 12.81 -2.82 -9.55
C ALA A 118 12.88 -4.35 -9.54
N GLN A 119 13.47 -4.93 -8.49
CA GLN A 119 13.54 -6.39 -8.33
C GLN A 119 12.14 -7.01 -8.18
N LEU A 120 11.30 -6.45 -7.29
CA LEU A 120 9.95 -6.96 -7.03
C LEU A 120 9.04 -6.83 -8.25
N LYS A 121 9.05 -5.67 -8.91
CA LYS A 121 8.26 -5.43 -10.12
C LYS A 121 8.63 -6.41 -11.23
N ASN A 122 9.94 -6.63 -11.44
CA ASN A 122 10.43 -7.55 -12.47
C ASN A 122 10.08 -9.01 -12.14
N LYS A 123 10.31 -9.42 -10.89
CA LYS A 123 10.07 -10.78 -10.41
C LYS A 123 8.59 -11.18 -10.46
N TYR A 124 7.72 -10.26 -10.04
CA TYR A 124 6.29 -10.55 -9.86
C TYR A 124 5.39 -9.92 -10.91
N GLN A 125 5.95 -9.12 -11.83
CA GLN A 125 5.19 -8.40 -12.87
C GLN A 125 4.09 -7.52 -12.25
N ILE A 126 4.45 -6.77 -11.18
CA ILE A 126 3.51 -5.93 -10.44
C ILE A 126 3.06 -4.76 -11.33
N PRO A 127 1.74 -4.55 -11.53
CA PRO A 127 1.23 -3.42 -12.30
C PRO A 127 1.65 -2.06 -11.72
N VAL A 128 1.80 -1.06 -12.58
CA VAL A 128 2.31 0.27 -12.19
C VAL A 128 1.45 0.93 -11.11
N ASP A 129 0.13 0.77 -11.17
CA ASP A 129 -0.84 1.35 -10.25
C ASP A 129 -1.06 0.54 -8.96
N HIS A 130 -0.27 -0.52 -8.75
CA HIS A 130 -0.32 -1.35 -7.56
C HIS A 130 0.79 -1.04 -6.53
N PHE A 131 1.45 0.11 -6.66
CA PHE A 131 2.36 0.65 -5.64
C PHE A 131 1.64 1.74 -4.87
N VAL A 132 1.26 1.46 -3.63
CA VAL A 132 0.38 2.30 -2.80
C VAL A 132 0.93 2.47 -1.39
N GLY A 133 0.44 3.48 -0.67
CA GLY A 133 0.75 3.68 0.74
C GLY A 133 -0.24 2.98 1.68
N HIS A 134 0.17 2.77 2.92
CA HIS A 134 -0.74 2.23 3.93
C HIS A 134 -1.94 3.15 4.17
N SER A 135 -1.73 4.47 4.14
CA SER A 135 -2.83 5.43 4.24
C SER A 135 -3.80 5.37 3.06
N ASP A 136 -3.34 4.94 1.88
CA ASP A 136 -4.22 4.79 0.71
C ASP A 136 -5.19 3.63 0.91
N ILE A 137 -4.70 2.50 1.41
CA ILE A 137 -5.50 1.28 1.63
C ILE A 137 -6.31 1.30 2.92
N ALA A 138 -5.95 2.16 3.88
CA ALA A 138 -6.58 2.23 5.20
C ALA A 138 -6.77 3.68 5.69
N PRO A 139 -7.44 4.57 4.91
CA PRO A 139 -7.45 6.03 5.13
C PRO A 139 -7.99 6.44 6.51
N ARG A 140 -8.90 5.65 7.10
CA ARG A 140 -9.48 5.92 8.43
C ARG A 140 -8.57 5.58 9.60
N ARG A 141 -7.50 4.80 9.36
CA ARG A 141 -6.69 4.22 10.43
C ARG A 141 -5.22 4.61 10.35
N LYS A 142 -4.75 4.98 9.17
CA LYS A 142 -3.32 5.07 8.85
C LYS A 142 -2.96 6.40 8.21
N VAL A 143 -1.74 6.81 8.51
CA VAL A 143 -1.16 8.07 8.01
C VAL A 143 0.21 7.85 7.35
N ASP A 144 0.65 6.61 7.27
CA ASP A 144 1.93 6.21 6.68
C ASP A 144 1.79 5.83 5.19
N PRO A 145 2.82 6.11 4.37
CA PRO A 145 3.94 6.98 4.69
C PRO A 145 3.51 8.45 4.86
N ASN A 146 4.32 9.24 5.58
CA ASN A 146 4.00 10.64 5.84
C ASN A 146 4.05 11.51 4.57
N ILE A 147 3.66 12.79 4.68
CA ILE A 147 3.55 13.74 3.55
C ILE A 147 4.87 14.03 2.83
N HIS A 148 6.02 13.73 3.43
CA HIS A 148 7.35 13.94 2.83
C HIS A 148 7.78 12.77 1.95
N PHE A 149 6.96 11.70 1.84
CA PHE A 149 7.31 10.56 1.01
C PHE A 149 7.29 10.97 -0.48
N PRO A 150 8.37 10.68 -1.25
CA PRO A 150 8.56 11.22 -2.60
C PRO A 150 7.81 10.39 -3.68
N TRP A 151 6.49 10.35 -3.62
CA TRP A 151 5.64 9.60 -4.57
C TRP A 151 5.92 9.95 -6.04
N LYS A 152 6.13 11.25 -6.34
CA LYS A 152 6.47 11.71 -7.69
C LYS A 152 7.76 11.04 -8.21
N THR A 153 8.78 10.95 -7.35
CA THR A 153 10.05 10.26 -7.71
C THR A 153 9.83 8.79 -8.02
N LEU A 154 8.95 8.11 -7.29
CA LEU A 154 8.59 6.72 -7.58
C LEU A 154 7.89 6.61 -8.94
N TYR A 155 6.93 7.48 -9.22
CA TYR A 155 6.23 7.53 -10.50
C TYR A 155 7.18 7.74 -11.67
N GLU A 156 8.11 8.69 -11.58
CA GLU A 156 9.13 8.97 -12.61
C GLU A 156 10.04 7.75 -12.90
N LYS A 157 10.12 6.79 -11.97
CA LYS A 157 10.82 5.51 -12.12
C LYS A 157 9.88 4.34 -12.48
N GLY A 158 8.60 4.62 -12.74
CA GLY A 158 7.61 3.64 -13.18
C GLY A 158 6.92 2.87 -12.04
N TYR A 159 6.82 3.45 -10.83
CA TYR A 159 6.13 2.88 -9.69
C TYR A 159 5.03 3.82 -9.18
N GLY A 160 3.80 3.35 -9.16
CA GLY A 160 2.64 4.16 -8.81
C GLY A 160 2.07 4.97 -9.97
N ILE A 161 1.05 5.73 -9.68
CA ILE A 161 0.40 6.68 -10.60
C ILE A 161 0.65 8.10 -10.12
N TRP A 162 0.66 9.05 -11.05
CA TRP A 162 0.83 10.46 -10.76
C TRP A 162 0.04 11.30 -11.76
N PHE A 163 0.09 12.59 -11.62
CA PHE A 163 -0.57 13.57 -12.48
C PHE A 163 0.46 14.47 -13.17
N GLU A 164 0.11 15.00 -14.34
CA GLU A 164 0.91 16.01 -15.02
C GLU A 164 0.56 17.41 -14.48
N PRO A 165 1.56 18.21 -14.11
CA PRO A 165 1.33 19.59 -13.69
C PRO A 165 0.72 20.43 -14.81
N ASP A 166 0.11 21.55 -14.46
CA ASP A 166 -0.40 22.59 -15.38
C ASP A 166 -1.50 22.15 -16.37
N THR A 167 -2.12 21.01 -16.14
CA THR A 167 -3.28 20.55 -16.89
C THR A 167 -4.57 20.81 -16.11
N ASN A 168 -5.56 21.41 -16.77
CA ASN A 168 -6.85 21.71 -16.14
C ASN A 168 -7.90 20.67 -16.57
N TYR A 169 -7.90 19.54 -15.87
CA TYR A 169 -8.93 18.53 -16.04
C TYR A 169 -10.13 18.83 -15.16
N GLN A 170 -11.31 18.52 -15.66
CA GLN A 170 -12.54 18.63 -14.89
C GLN A 170 -13.16 17.26 -14.65
N LEU A 171 -13.69 17.06 -13.45
CA LEU A 171 -14.50 15.87 -13.19
C LEU A 171 -15.74 15.89 -14.08
N PRO A 172 -16.16 14.74 -14.62
CA PRO A 172 -17.44 14.64 -15.34
C PRO A 172 -18.60 15.25 -14.56
N ALA A 173 -19.50 15.94 -15.26
CA ALA A 173 -20.68 16.53 -14.64
C ALA A 173 -21.47 15.48 -13.85
N GLY A 174 -21.83 15.80 -12.61
CA GLY A 174 -22.55 14.90 -11.70
C GLY A 174 -21.69 13.89 -10.95
N LEU A 175 -20.39 13.74 -11.25
CA LEU A 175 -19.50 12.87 -10.49
C LEU A 175 -19.05 13.55 -9.20
N SER A 176 -19.49 13.05 -8.05
CA SER A 176 -19.08 13.60 -6.76
C SER A 176 -17.62 13.23 -6.43
N ILE A 177 -16.95 14.05 -5.61
CA ILE A 177 -15.60 13.77 -5.09
C ILE A 177 -15.51 12.38 -4.44
N LYS A 178 -16.53 12.00 -3.67
CA LYS A 178 -16.61 10.66 -3.04
C LYS A 178 -16.53 9.55 -4.07
N HIS A 179 -17.33 9.59 -5.13
CA HIS A 179 -17.31 8.59 -6.17
C HIS A 179 -16.02 8.63 -7.00
N ALA A 180 -15.50 9.83 -7.25
CA ALA A 180 -14.22 10.01 -7.93
C ALA A 180 -13.06 9.36 -7.17
N LEU A 181 -12.96 9.55 -5.86
CA LEU A 181 -11.97 8.88 -4.99
C LEU A 181 -12.14 7.36 -5.00
N SER A 182 -13.39 6.87 -4.98
CA SER A 182 -13.66 5.42 -5.08
C SER A 182 -13.18 4.84 -6.42
N LEU A 183 -13.34 5.55 -7.53
CA LEU A 183 -12.82 5.13 -8.84
C LEU A 183 -11.29 5.04 -8.87
N VAL A 184 -10.59 5.92 -8.13
CA VAL A 184 -9.12 5.80 -7.98
C VAL A 184 -8.74 4.57 -7.15
N GLY A 185 -9.57 4.16 -6.19
CA GLY A 185 -9.32 2.96 -5.38
C GLY A 185 -9.57 3.13 -3.88
N TYR A 186 -9.81 4.34 -3.39
CA TYR A 186 -9.98 4.62 -1.97
C TYR A 186 -11.26 4.05 -1.37
N ASP A 187 -11.20 3.53 -0.13
CA ASP A 187 -12.39 3.31 0.69
C ASP A 187 -12.99 4.67 1.10
N THR A 188 -14.16 4.98 0.58
CA THR A 188 -14.86 6.27 0.79
C THR A 188 -15.99 6.19 1.81
N LYS A 189 -16.00 5.18 2.69
CA LYS A 189 -16.95 5.11 3.83
C LYS A 189 -16.83 6.35 4.73
N ASP A 190 -15.60 6.88 4.88
CA ASP A 190 -15.31 8.19 5.43
C ASP A 190 -14.66 9.04 4.34
N SER A 191 -15.42 9.95 3.75
CA SER A 191 -14.95 10.79 2.65
C SER A 191 -13.84 11.75 3.06
N ILE A 192 -13.83 12.23 4.31
CA ILE A 192 -12.77 13.13 4.82
C ILE A 192 -11.47 12.36 4.96
N ALA A 193 -11.51 11.15 5.53
CA ALA A 193 -10.33 10.30 5.62
C ALA A 193 -9.76 9.97 4.24
N ALA A 194 -10.61 9.67 3.25
CA ALA A 194 -10.18 9.42 1.88
C ALA A 194 -9.56 10.66 1.23
N ILE A 195 -10.12 11.86 1.44
CA ILE A 195 -9.53 13.14 0.98
C ILE A 195 -8.14 13.33 1.60
N LEU A 196 -8.00 13.12 2.90
CA LEU A 196 -6.73 13.28 3.59
C LEU A 196 -5.66 12.30 3.07
N ALA A 197 -6.03 11.05 2.81
CA ALA A 197 -5.12 10.06 2.23
C ALA A 197 -4.70 10.46 0.79
N PHE A 198 -5.65 10.82 -0.06
CA PHE A 198 -5.41 11.35 -1.41
C PHE A 198 -4.46 12.56 -1.37
N LYS A 199 -4.74 13.54 -0.52
CA LYS A 199 -3.90 14.75 -0.42
C LYS A 199 -2.50 14.44 0.11
N ARG A 200 -2.36 13.53 1.06
CA ARG A 200 -1.06 13.06 1.55
C ARG A 200 -0.22 12.45 0.42
N HIS A 201 -0.83 11.62 -0.40
CA HIS A 201 -0.15 10.94 -1.51
C HIS A 201 0.18 11.92 -2.65
N PHE A 202 -0.81 12.64 -3.17
CA PHE A 202 -0.68 13.39 -4.42
C PHE A 202 -0.38 14.87 -4.24
N ARG A 203 -0.63 15.45 -3.06
CA ARG A 203 -0.49 16.89 -2.82
C ARG A 203 0.52 17.24 -1.73
N GLN A 204 1.02 16.22 -1.01
CA GLN A 204 1.88 16.42 0.17
C GLN A 204 1.27 17.42 1.17
N ASP A 205 -0.04 17.32 1.38
CA ASP A 205 -0.88 18.25 2.12
C ASP A 205 -1.81 17.49 3.07
N SER A 206 -2.24 18.14 4.14
CA SER A 206 -3.13 17.59 5.17
C SER A 206 -4.46 18.36 5.31
N ALA A 207 -4.79 19.26 4.36
CA ALA A 207 -6.06 19.99 4.36
C ALA A 207 -7.26 19.05 4.11
N ARG A 208 -8.35 19.29 4.83
CA ARG A 208 -9.56 18.46 4.78
C ARG A 208 -10.49 18.76 3.60
N LEU A 209 -10.26 19.90 2.94
CA LEU A 209 -11.11 20.36 1.84
C LEU A 209 -10.40 20.18 0.50
N MET A 210 -11.15 19.76 -0.49
CA MET A 210 -10.68 19.69 -1.88
C MET A 210 -10.73 21.08 -2.52
N SER A 211 -9.62 21.51 -3.10
CA SER A 211 -9.53 22.68 -3.96
C SER A 211 -9.90 22.34 -5.42
N ALA A 212 -10.03 23.34 -6.27
CA ALA A 212 -10.18 23.13 -7.71
C ALA A 212 -8.95 22.39 -8.30
N ALA A 213 -7.75 22.71 -7.83
CA ALA A 213 -6.52 22.02 -8.24
C ALA A 213 -6.51 20.56 -7.82
N ASP A 214 -6.98 20.21 -6.61
CA ASP A 214 -7.11 18.83 -6.15
C ASP A 214 -8.12 18.05 -6.99
N SER A 215 -9.24 18.69 -7.36
CA SER A 215 -10.26 18.11 -8.23
C SER A 215 -9.73 17.83 -9.64
N SER A 216 -8.89 18.71 -10.17
CA SER A 216 -8.21 18.50 -11.46
C SER A 216 -7.24 17.31 -11.41
N VAL A 217 -6.43 17.19 -10.36
CA VAL A 217 -5.57 16.01 -10.15
C VAL A 217 -6.41 14.74 -10.09
N LEU A 218 -7.48 14.73 -9.31
CA LEU A 218 -8.36 13.57 -9.18
C LEU A 218 -8.98 13.16 -10.54
N ALA A 219 -9.38 14.14 -11.36
CA ALA A 219 -9.92 13.88 -12.70
C ALA A 219 -8.87 13.23 -13.62
N GLN A 220 -7.60 13.70 -13.58
CA GLN A 220 -6.51 13.07 -14.34
C GLN A 220 -6.27 11.61 -13.94
N LEU A 221 -6.23 11.33 -12.63
CA LEU A 221 -6.01 9.97 -12.13
C LEU A 221 -7.10 9.00 -12.58
N ILE A 222 -8.36 9.46 -12.59
CA ILE A 222 -9.48 8.66 -13.10
C ILE A 222 -9.29 8.38 -14.59
N GLN A 223 -8.96 9.40 -15.38
CA GLN A 223 -8.77 9.25 -16.82
C GLN A 223 -7.61 8.27 -17.13
N ALA A 224 -6.50 8.38 -16.41
CA ALA A 224 -5.37 7.45 -16.56
C ALA A 224 -5.74 5.99 -16.25
N LYS A 225 -6.74 5.75 -15.40
CA LYS A 225 -7.26 4.41 -15.11
C LYS A 225 -8.23 3.88 -16.16
N LEU A 226 -8.97 4.75 -16.84
CA LEU A 226 -9.97 4.37 -17.83
C LEU A 226 -9.34 4.08 -19.22
N VAL A 227 -8.13 4.55 -19.47
CA VAL A 227 -7.42 4.38 -20.77
C VAL A 227 -6.56 3.10 -20.78
N LYS A 228 -6.49 2.36 -19.68
CA LYS A 228 -5.84 1.04 -19.59
C LYS A 228 -6.82 -0.08 -19.95
#